data_f5dc075ea7d535ad07f449f48e4346ac
#
_entry.id   f5dc075ea7d535ad07f449f48e4346ac
#
_cell.length_a   1.000
_cell.length_b   1.000
_cell.length_c   1.000
_cell.angle_alpha   90.00
_cell.angle_beta   90.00
_cell.angle_gamma   90.00
#
_symmetry.space_group_name_H-M   'P 1'
#
loop_
_entity.id
_entity.type
_entity.pdbx_description
1 polymer ?
#
loop_
_entity_poly.entity_id
_entity_poly.type
_entity_poly.pdbx_seq_one_letter_code
_entity_poly.pdbx_strand_id
1 'polypeptide(L)'
;MTREQATHRRRASGARARTQTRVRLGGSSPREVRDRLDRLVAFARGHRRALILTHDNPDPDSIASGVALAWLLEQMAGVDAVVAYGGIVGRAENRALIRLLKLPVVPLSRVVFDDYDLIAMVDTQPEQGNHSLPAAHFPDVVIDHHPEQPESRLAVVADVGRDTGATSTVVTDYIRASGLRVPPQIATALFYGIKSDTRDLERERSPEDIAAYLWLFPQVDTQALSAIEHPRLPEDYFRLFHAAVEKARVYGDAVICDLERVYYPDLVAEVADRSLSMADTRWSLAFGEYRGNLYFSLRTRDRRMNAGKLIREVIEAAGGSAGGHGSMAGARLSVKGLSAAARRRLVEPLVRRFLEEFGESRRRPRRLV
;
A
#
# COMPACT_ATOMS: atom_id res chain seq x y z
N MET A 1 74.39 -29.81 38.21
CA MET A 1 73.69 -29.02 39.20
C MET A 1 73.02 -27.92 38.44
N THR A 2 71.76 -27.80 38.25
CA THR A 2 70.58 -28.08 39.03
C THR A 2 69.36 -28.25 38.04
N ARG A 3 68.39 -29.03 38.46
CA ARG A 3 67.17 -29.42 37.75
C ARG A 3 66.28 -28.22 37.54
N GLU A 4 65.72 -28.08 36.29
CA GLU A 4 64.53 -27.29 36.00
C GLU A 4 63.36 -28.19 35.65
N GLN A 5 62.32 -28.08 36.45
CA GLN A 5 61.10 -28.85 36.31
C GLN A 5 60.19 -28.20 35.24
N ALA A 6 59.87 -29.00 34.23
CA ALA A 6 58.87 -28.61 33.23
C ALA A 6 57.44 -28.83 33.76
N THR A 7 56.70 -27.77 33.95
CA THR A 7 55.26 -27.79 34.24
C THR A 7 54.45 -27.74 32.95
N HIS A 8 53.84 -28.88 32.61
CA HIS A 8 52.81 -28.98 31.58
C HIS A 8 51.57 -28.22 31.99
N ARG A 9 51.25 -27.08 31.30
CA ARG A 9 49.96 -26.48 31.32
C ARG A 9 49.11 -27.07 30.19
N ARG A 10 48.09 -27.85 30.55
CA ARG A 10 46.99 -28.28 29.68
C ARG A 10 46.20 -27.05 29.24
N ARG A 11 46.20 -26.78 27.94
CA ARG A 11 45.25 -25.85 27.33
C ARG A 11 43.91 -26.58 27.21
N ALA A 12 42.93 -26.14 28.03
CA ALA A 12 41.53 -26.47 27.83
C ALA A 12 41.03 -25.76 26.59
N SER A 13 40.69 -26.50 25.54
CA SER A 13 39.99 -26.01 24.37
C SER A 13 38.54 -25.74 24.75
N GLY A 14 38.21 -24.48 25.05
CA GLY A 14 36.84 -24.00 25.18
C GLY A 14 36.17 -24.00 23.83
N ALA A 15 35.40 -25.02 23.51
CA ALA A 15 34.45 -24.99 22.41
C ALA A 15 33.38 -23.93 22.74
N ARG A 16 33.50 -22.76 22.12
CA ARG A 16 32.40 -21.77 22.10
C ARG A 16 31.27 -22.40 21.30
N ALA A 17 30.23 -22.85 22.00
CA ALA A 17 28.95 -23.16 21.40
C ALA A 17 28.46 -21.88 20.68
N ARG A 18 28.49 -21.88 19.35
CA ARG A 18 27.80 -20.90 18.55
C ARG A 18 26.30 -21.14 18.79
N THR A 19 25.70 -20.32 19.65
CA THR A 19 24.27 -20.20 19.75
C THR A 19 23.80 -19.67 18.38
N GLN A 20 23.38 -20.58 17.50
CA GLN A 20 22.64 -20.21 16.31
C GLN A 20 21.34 -19.60 16.81
N THR A 21 21.27 -18.28 16.79
CA THR A 21 20.01 -17.55 16.90
C THR A 21 19.15 -18.05 15.74
N ARG A 22 18.24 -18.98 16.00
CA ARG A 22 17.16 -19.32 15.09
C ARG A 22 16.36 -18.04 14.93
N VAL A 23 16.58 -17.30 13.84
CA VAL A 23 15.64 -16.31 13.35
C VAL A 23 14.35 -17.11 13.12
N ARG A 24 13.34 -16.90 13.94
CA ARG A 24 11.97 -17.33 13.62
C ARG A 24 11.61 -16.54 12.37
N LEU A 25 11.63 -17.19 11.24
CA LEU A 25 10.98 -16.71 10.03
C LEU A 25 9.48 -16.77 10.36
N GLY A 26 8.90 -15.60 10.67
CA GLY A 26 7.52 -15.47 11.11
C GLY A 26 6.55 -15.54 9.95
N GLY A 27 6.54 -16.64 9.21
CA GLY A 27 5.57 -16.92 8.17
C GLY A 27 4.54 -17.95 8.61
N SER A 28 3.34 -17.93 8.03
CA SER A 28 2.35 -18.98 8.22
C SER A 28 2.86 -20.28 7.62
N SER A 29 2.77 -21.38 8.36
CA SER A 29 3.11 -22.70 7.82
C SER A 29 2.15 -23.08 6.68
N PRO A 30 2.54 -23.95 5.73
CA PRO A 30 1.64 -24.42 4.67
C PRO A 30 0.34 -25.05 5.20
N ARG A 31 0.39 -25.64 6.40
CA ARG A 31 -0.80 -26.20 7.06
C ARG A 31 -1.72 -25.08 7.56
N GLU A 32 -1.19 -24.06 8.18
CA GLU A 32 -2.00 -22.91 8.65
C GLU A 32 -2.66 -22.18 7.49
N VAL A 33 -1.94 -21.99 6.36
CA VAL A 33 -2.51 -21.40 5.13
C VAL A 33 -3.66 -22.27 4.62
N ARG A 34 -3.46 -23.60 4.58
CA ARG A 34 -4.49 -24.55 4.16
C ARG A 34 -5.71 -24.51 5.06
N ASP A 35 -5.52 -24.53 6.38
CA ASP A 35 -6.60 -24.49 7.36
C ASP A 35 -7.40 -23.17 7.26
N ARG A 36 -6.75 -22.03 6.93
CA ARG A 36 -7.43 -20.74 6.69
C ARG A 36 -8.22 -20.76 5.38
N LEU A 37 -7.63 -21.28 4.30
CA LEU A 37 -8.31 -21.44 3.03
C LEU A 37 -9.55 -22.33 3.18
N ASP A 38 -9.42 -23.49 3.85
CA ASP A 38 -10.51 -24.42 4.04
C ASP A 38 -11.67 -23.79 4.83
N ARG A 39 -11.38 -22.97 5.86
CA ARG A 39 -12.40 -22.20 6.59
C ARG A 39 -13.07 -21.15 5.71
N LEU A 40 -12.31 -20.40 4.92
CA LEU A 40 -12.83 -19.40 3.99
C LEU A 40 -13.78 -20.04 2.98
N VAL A 41 -13.35 -21.13 2.35
CA VAL A 41 -14.14 -21.87 1.36
C VAL A 41 -15.39 -22.50 1.98
N ALA A 42 -15.26 -23.09 3.18
CA ALA A 42 -16.41 -23.68 3.88
C ALA A 42 -17.47 -22.64 4.22
N PHE A 43 -17.04 -21.46 4.66
CA PHE A 43 -17.93 -20.34 4.93
C PHE A 43 -18.57 -19.82 3.63
N ALA A 44 -17.79 -19.58 2.59
CA ALA A 44 -18.27 -19.03 1.33
C ALA A 44 -19.30 -19.94 0.62
N ARG A 45 -19.19 -21.26 0.72
CA ARG A 45 -20.14 -22.22 0.12
C ARG A 45 -21.59 -22.06 0.58
N GLY A 46 -21.83 -21.39 1.71
CA GLY A 46 -23.18 -21.07 2.20
C GLY A 46 -23.82 -19.86 1.50
N HIS A 47 -23.08 -19.18 0.62
CA HIS A 47 -23.49 -17.92 0.00
C HIS A 47 -23.56 -18.04 -1.52
N ARG A 48 -24.33 -17.15 -2.15
CA ARG A 48 -24.49 -17.13 -3.61
C ARG A 48 -23.73 -15.99 -4.26
N ARG A 49 -23.72 -14.81 -3.62
CA ARG A 49 -23.12 -13.59 -4.18
C ARG A 49 -22.28 -12.89 -3.14
N ALA A 50 -21.03 -12.63 -3.49
CA ALA A 50 -20.08 -11.91 -2.65
C ALA A 50 -19.78 -10.51 -3.20
N LEU A 51 -19.75 -9.52 -2.31
CA LEU A 51 -19.16 -8.22 -2.57
C LEU A 51 -17.77 -8.19 -1.93
N ILE A 52 -16.74 -7.98 -2.73
CA ILE A 52 -15.37 -7.78 -2.25
C ILE A 52 -15.04 -6.29 -2.37
N LEU A 53 -14.85 -5.64 -1.24
CA LEU A 53 -14.55 -4.22 -1.16
C LEU A 53 -13.06 -4.00 -0.92
N THR A 54 -12.46 -3.13 -1.72
CA THR A 54 -11.10 -2.63 -1.53
C THR A 54 -11.11 -1.30 -0.77
N HIS A 55 -9.94 -0.77 -0.43
CA HIS A 55 -9.86 0.62 0.04
C HIS A 55 -10.24 1.62 -1.06
N ASP A 56 -10.55 2.85 -0.65
CA ASP A 56 -10.85 3.96 -1.56
C ASP A 56 -9.58 4.38 -2.33
N ASN A 57 -9.77 4.72 -3.62
CA ASN A 57 -8.69 5.01 -4.57
C ASN A 57 -7.70 3.83 -4.67
N PRO A 58 -8.18 2.66 -5.14
CA PRO A 58 -7.45 1.41 -5.03
C PRO A 58 -6.13 1.43 -5.79
N ASP A 59 -5.14 0.83 -5.16
CA ASP A 59 -3.83 0.62 -5.73
C ASP A 59 -3.71 -0.78 -6.39
N PRO A 60 -2.55 -1.14 -6.96
CA PRO A 60 -2.41 -2.45 -7.60
C PRO A 60 -2.58 -3.64 -6.67
N ASP A 61 -2.20 -3.52 -5.38
CA ASP A 61 -2.32 -4.62 -4.43
C ASP A 61 -3.77 -4.90 -4.08
N SER A 62 -4.53 -3.86 -3.75
CA SER A 62 -5.95 -3.98 -3.43
C SER A 62 -6.78 -4.48 -4.62
N ILE A 63 -6.48 -4.00 -5.84
CA ILE A 63 -7.14 -4.47 -7.07
C ILE A 63 -6.85 -5.94 -7.32
N ALA A 64 -5.57 -6.33 -7.26
CA ALA A 64 -5.12 -7.68 -7.57
C ALA A 64 -5.62 -8.70 -6.55
N SER A 65 -5.47 -8.41 -5.26
CA SER A 65 -5.94 -9.27 -4.19
C SER A 65 -7.46 -9.46 -4.24
N GLY A 66 -8.23 -8.38 -4.50
CA GLY A 66 -9.68 -8.44 -4.65
C GLY A 66 -10.12 -9.34 -5.81
N VAL A 67 -9.56 -9.12 -7.00
CA VAL A 67 -9.91 -9.91 -8.19
C VAL A 67 -9.46 -11.37 -8.07
N ALA A 68 -8.29 -11.59 -7.48
CA ALA A 68 -7.80 -12.95 -7.24
C ALA A 68 -8.64 -13.70 -6.20
N LEU A 69 -9.10 -13.03 -5.14
CA LEU A 69 -10.02 -13.59 -4.16
C LEU A 69 -11.37 -13.92 -4.82
N ALA A 70 -11.93 -13.02 -5.64
CA ALA A 70 -13.16 -13.28 -6.38
C ALA A 70 -13.07 -14.54 -7.22
N TRP A 71 -12.00 -14.64 -8.03
CA TRP A 71 -11.72 -15.82 -8.83
C TRP A 71 -11.59 -17.10 -7.97
N LEU A 72 -10.88 -17.03 -6.84
CA LEU A 72 -10.69 -18.17 -5.95
C LEU A 72 -12.02 -18.65 -5.35
N LEU A 73 -12.89 -17.74 -4.91
CA LEU A 73 -14.21 -18.06 -4.37
C LEU A 73 -15.13 -18.67 -5.42
N GLU A 74 -15.09 -18.15 -6.65
CA GLU A 74 -15.83 -18.73 -7.77
C GLU A 74 -15.38 -20.18 -8.03
N GLN A 75 -14.07 -20.44 -8.13
CA GLN A 75 -13.54 -21.77 -8.44
C GLN A 75 -13.75 -22.79 -7.30
N MET A 76 -13.65 -22.39 -6.04
CA MET A 76 -13.67 -23.31 -4.91
C MET A 76 -15.02 -23.42 -4.20
N ALA A 77 -15.81 -22.36 -4.26
CA ALA A 77 -17.09 -22.28 -3.55
C ALA A 77 -18.31 -22.08 -4.47
N GLY A 78 -18.11 -21.72 -5.75
CA GLY A 78 -19.19 -21.45 -6.70
C GLY A 78 -19.91 -20.12 -6.43
N VAL A 79 -19.25 -19.17 -5.76
CA VAL A 79 -19.81 -17.87 -5.39
C VAL A 79 -19.59 -16.86 -6.51
N ASP A 80 -20.66 -16.19 -6.96
CA ASP A 80 -20.57 -15.05 -7.88
C ASP A 80 -20.04 -13.81 -7.13
N ALA A 81 -18.81 -13.42 -7.39
CA ALA A 81 -18.15 -12.36 -6.64
C ALA A 81 -17.89 -11.10 -7.48
N VAL A 82 -18.27 -9.95 -6.94
CA VAL A 82 -18.04 -8.64 -7.53
C VAL A 82 -17.02 -7.87 -6.70
N VAL A 83 -15.99 -7.33 -7.36
CA VAL A 83 -14.99 -6.47 -6.72
C VAL A 83 -15.37 -5.01 -6.91
N ALA A 84 -15.53 -4.28 -5.80
CA ALA A 84 -15.91 -2.88 -5.81
C ALA A 84 -14.90 -2.00 -5.06
N TYR A 85 -14.79 -0.76 -5.52
CA TYR A 85 -13.91 0.24 -4.91
C TYR A 85 -14.62 1.58 -4.72
N GLY A 86 -14.27 2.28 -3.64
CA GLY A 86 -14.62 3.69 -3.44
C GLY A 86 -13.64 4.64 -4.13
N GLY A 87 -14.00 5.91 -4.21
CA GLY A 87 -13.12 6.92 -4.81
C GLY A 87 -12.92 6.75 -6.32
N ILE A 88 -11.69 6.85 -6.78
CA ILE A 88 -11.31 6.78 -8.20
C ILE A 88 -10.03 5.96 -8.40
N VAL A 89 -9.89 5.32 -9.55
CA VAL A 89 -8.62 4.74 -10.00
C VAL A 89 -7.80 5.85 -10.67
N GLY A 90 -6.87 6.42 -9.92
CA GLY A 90 -6.20 7.66 -10.30
C GLY A 90 -4.95 7.47 -11.15
N ARG A 91 -4.01 6.64 -10.71
CA ARG A 91 -2.72 6.44 -11.39
C ARG A 91 -2.87 5.80 -12.77
N ALA A 92 -2.01 6.19 -13.68
CA ALA A 92 -2.01 5.66 -15.03
C ALA A 92 -1.75 4.16 -15.07
N GLU A 93 -0.85 3.67 -14.21
CA GLU A 93 -0.51 2.27 -14.01
C GLU A 93 -1.70 1.46 -13.52
N ASN A 94 -2.47 1.98 -12.53
CA ASN A 94 -3.65 1.29 -12.00
C ASN A 94 -4.76 1.19 -13.04
N ARG A 95 -4.97 2.25 -13.84
CA ARG A 95 -5.90 2.20 -14.98
C ARG A 95 -5.43 1.25 -16.07
N ALA A 96 -4.11 1.19 -16.33
CA ALA A 96 -3.53 0.27 -17.30
C ALA A 96 -3.70 -1.18 -16.82
N LEU A 97 -3.45 -1.47 -15.54
CA LEU A 97 -3.67 -2.78 -14.91
C LEU A 97 -5.09 -3.30 -15.19
N ILE A 98 -6.09 -2.52 -14.80
CA ILE A 98 -7.52 -2.89 -14.98
C ILE A 98 -7.83 -3.11 -16.47
N ARG A 99 -7.43 -2.18 -17.32
CA ARG A 99 -7.77 -2.19 -18.75
C ARG A 99 -7.08 -3.32 -19.50
N LEU A 100 -5.76 -3.49 -19.32
CA LEU A 100 -4.96 -4.44 -20.10
C LEU A 100 -5.25 -5.89 -19.68
N LEU A 101 -5.43 -6.12 -18.40
CA LEU A 101 -5.78 -7.44 -17.87
C LEU A 101 -7.30 -7.70 -17.86
N LYS A 102 -8.12 -6.70 -18.26
CA LYS A 102 -9.60 -6.78 -18.29
C LYS A 102 -10.18 -7.20 -16.93
N LEU A 103 -9.65 -6.61 -15.85
CA LEU A 103 -10.07 -6.99 -14.49
C LEU A 103 -11.49 -6.49 -14.20
N PRO A 104 -12.39 -7.35 -13.68
CA PRO A 104 -13.80 -7.03 -13.44
C PRO A 104 -13.99 -6.27 -12.13
N VAL A 105 -13.59 -5.00 -12.09
CA VAL A 105 -13.77 -4.13 -10.91
C VAL A 105 -14.77 -3.03 -11.22
N VAL A 106 -15.60 -2.67 -10.26
CA VAL A 106 -16.66 -1.67 -10.43
C VAL A 106 -16.59 -0.56 -9.37
N PRO A 107 -16.98 0.69 -9.71
CA PRO A 107 -17.16 1.71 -8.69
C PRO A 107 -18.26 1.32 -7.70
N LEU A 108 -18.04 1.53 -6.39
CA LEU A 108 -18.99 1.22 -5.33
C LEU A 108 -20.34 1.91 -5.53
N SER A 109 -20.38 3.05 -6.21
CA SER A 109 -21.62 3.77 -6.58
C SER A 109 -22.55 2.98 -7.52
N ARG A 110 -22.10 1.86 -8.08
CA ARG A 110 -22.91 0.95 -8.91
C ARG A 110 -23.38 -0.29 -8.14
N VAL A 111 -23.03 -0.41 -6.88
CA VAL A 111 -23.34 -1.56 -6.02
C VAL A 111 -24.63 -1.31 -5.26
N VAL A 112 -25.52 -2.30 -5.26
CA VAL A 112 -26.67 -2.39 -4.37
C VAL A 112 -26.35 -3.45 -3.34
N PHE A 113 -26.13 -3.07 -2.09
CA PHE A 113 -25.62 -3.97 -1.03
C PHE A 113 -26.55 -5.15 -0.77
N ASP A 114 -27.85 -4.95 -0.85
CA ASP A 114 -28.87 -6.00 -0.62
C ASP A 114 -28.82 -7.13 -1.66
N ASP A 115 -28.09 -6.95 -2.76
CA ASP A 115 -27.88 -8.00 -3.76
C ASP A 115 -26.85 -9.05 -3.32
N TYR A 116 -26.12 -8.81 -2.24
CA TYR A 116 -25.00 -9.65 -1.78
C TYR A 116 -25.28 -10.22 -0.41
N ASP A 117 -25.02 -11.51 -0.27
CA ASP A 117 -25.18 -12.27 0.96
C ASP A 117 -23.84 -12.60 1.66
N LEU A 118 -22.71 -12.13 1.10
CA LEU A 118 -21.38 -12.13 1.69
C LEU A 118 -20.68 -10.82 1.38
N ILE A 119 -20.10 -10.19 2.40
CA ILE A 119 -19.25 -9.00 2.25
C ILE A 119 -17.83 -9.33 2.70
N ALA A 120 -16.86 -9.12 1.81
CA ALA A 120 -15.44 -9.26 2.11
C ALA A 120 -14.71 -7.90 1.97
N MET A 121 -13.71 -7.68 2.79
CA MET A 121 -12.77 -6.58 2.64
C MET A 121 -11.37 -7.12 2.34
N VAL A 122 -10.69 -6.51 1.39
CA VAL A 122 -9.29 -6.83 1.06
C VAL A 122 -8.44 -5.59 1.06
N ASP A 123 -7.25 -5.71 1.61
CA ASP A 123 -6.26 -4.63 1.69
C ASP A 123 -6.79 -3.39 2.43
N THR A 124 -7.73 -3.61 3.29
CA THR A 124 -8.36 -2.65 4.20
C THR A 124 -9.15 -3.39 5.28
N GLN A 125 -9.44 -2.70 6.38
CA GLN A 125 -10.13 -3.26 7.54
C GLN A 125 -11.24 -2.31 8.02
N PRO A 126 -12.23 -2.81 8.77
CA PRO A 126 -13.17 -1.95 9.49
C PRO A 126 -12.44 -0.89 10.33
N GLU A 127 -13.03 0.30 10.46
CA GLU A 127 -12.50 1.44 11.24
C GLU A 127 -11.14 2.00 10.79
N GLN A 128 -10.57 1.51 9.69
CA GLN A 128 -9.31 2.04 9.15
C GLN A 128 -9.49 3.42 8.50
N GLY A 129 -10.72 3.79 8.14
CA GLY A 129 -11.07 5.12 7.63
C GLY A 129 -10.66 5.39 6.19
N ASN A 130 -10.21 4.37 5.46
CA ASN A 130 -9.80 4.45 4.07
C ASN A 130 -10.74 3.70 3.10
N HIS A 131 -11.94 3.33 3.53
CA HIS A 131 -12.95 2.63 2.75
C HIS A 131 -14.32 3.32 2.82
N SER A 132 -15.18 2.99 1.88
CA SER A 132 -16.54 3.55 1.79
C SER A 132 -17.64 2.50 2.08
N LEU A 133 -17.35 1.46 2.88
CA LEU A 133 -18.39 0.54 3.38
C LEU A 133 -19.36 1.33 4.26
N PRO A 134 -20.69 1.33 3.95
CA PRO A 134 -21.66 2.04 4.79
C PRO A 134 -21.74 1.42 6.19
N ALA A 135 -21.92 2.26 7.23
CA ALA A 135 -21.96 1.82 8.63
C ALA A 135 -23.08 0.81 8.97
N ALA A 136 -24.09 0.65 8.09
CA ALA A 136 -25.14 -0.35 8.23
C ALA A 136 -24.66 -1.78 7.90
N HIS A 137 -23.48 -1.94 7.30
CA HIS A 137 -22.90 -3.21 6.88
C HIS A 137 -21.62 -3.49 7.62
N PHE A 138 -21.34 -4.77 7.85
CA PHE A 138 -20.08 -5.22 8.43
C PHE A 138 -19.53 -6.37 7.57
N PRO A 139 -18.19 -6.50 7.37
CA PRO A 139 -17.64 -7.55 6.53
C PRO A 139 -17.68 -8.90 7.27
N ASP A 140 -18.02 -9.96 6.52
CA ASP A 140 -17.93 -11.35 6.97
C ASP A 140 -16.50 -11.88 6.87
N VAL A 141 -15.74 -11.35 5.89
CA VAL A 141 -14.36 -11.76 5.58
C VAL A 141 -13.47 -10.54 5.52
N VAL A 142 -12.31 -10.59 6.19
CA VAL A 142 -11.27 -9.55 6.12
C VAL A 142 -9.94 -10.21 5.82
N ILE A 143 -9.28 -9.80 4.73
CA ILE A 143 -7.93 -10.26 4.35
C ILE A 143 -7.07 -9.02 4.11
N ASP A 144 -6.06 -8.81 4.97
CA ASP A 144 -5.23 -7.61 4.91
C ASP A 144 -3.86 -7.85 5.56
N HIS A 145 -2.80 -7.34 4.94
CA HIS A 145 -1.45 -7.45 5.45
C HIS A 145 -1.12 -6.37 6.51
N HIS A 146 -1.88 -5.28 6.56
CA HIS A 146 -1.67 -4.21 7.52
C HIS A 146 -1.86 -4.63 8.98
N PRO A 147 -1.31 -3.89 9.95
CA PRO A 147 -1.53 -4.18 11.37
C PRO A 147 -3.02 -4.31 11.70
N GLU A 148 -3.35 -5.35 12.46
CA GLU A 148 -4.73 -5.71 12.80
C GLU A 148 -5.47 -4.58 13.52
N GLN A 149 -6.66 -4.22 13.02
CA GLN A 149 -7.64 -3.42 13.75
C GLN A 149 -8.51 -4.34 14.63
N PRO A 150 -8.83 -3.94 15.87
CA PRO A 150 -9.58 -4.79 16.79
C PRO A 150 -10.92 -5.27 16.23
N GLU A 151 -11.59 -4.45 15.44
CA GLU A 151 -12.90 -4.72 14.84
C GLU A 151 -12.83 -5.84 13.78
N SER A 152 -11.68 -6.07 13.16
CA SER A 152 -11.50 -7.16 12.20
C SER A 152 -11.72 -8.54 12.81
N ARG A 153 -11.57 -8.67 14.13
CA ARG A 153 -11.85 -9.92 14.87
C ARG A 153 -13.33 -10.29 14.92
N LEU A 154 -14.21 -9.35 14.60
CA LEU A 154 -15.65 -9.59 14.57
C LEU A 154 -16.08 -10.26 13.25
N ALA A 155 -15.24 -10.24 12.23
CA ALA A 155 -15.47 -10.96 10.99
C ALA A 155 -15.45 -12.48 11.22
N VAL A 156 -16.25 -13.22 10.46
CA VAL A 156 -16.31 -14.69 10.54
C VAL A 156 -14.97 -15.31 10.11
N VAL A 157 -14.34 -14.71 9.09
CA VAL A 157 -13.00 -15.07 8.64
C VAL A 157 -12.13 -13.83 8.61
N ALA A 158 -11.11 -13.79 9.46
CA ALA A 158 -10.11 -12.74 9.47
C ALA A 158 -8.72 -13.36 9.24
N ASP A 159 -8.00 -12.90 8.21
CA ASP A 159 -6.58 -13.14 8.01
C ASP A 159 -5.89 -11.79 7.84
N VAL A 160 -5.53 -11.20 8.96
CA VAL A 160 -5.01 -9.84 9.05
C VAL A 160 -3.69 -9.79 9.81
N GLY A 161 -2.89 -8.76 9.55
CA GLY A 161 -1.65 -8.50 10.30
C GLY A 161 -0.57 -9.53 10.05
N ARG A 162 -0.55 -10.20 8.90
CA ARG A 162 0.57 -11.07 8.51
C ARG A 162 1.80 -10.23 8.24
N ASP A 163 2.97 -10.76 8.62
CA ASP A 163 4.26 -10.10 8.33
C ASP A 163 4.64 -10.30 6.84
N THR A 164 3.80 -9.73 5.95
CA THR A 164 3.99 -9.73 4.50
C THR A 164 3.92 -8.30 3.99
N GLY A 165 4.59 -8.03 2.89
CA GLY A 165 4.64 -6.70 2.27
C GLY A 165 3.44 -6.38 1.39
N ALA A 166 2.52 -7.35 1.15
CA ALA A 166 1.35 -7.16 0.29
C ALA A 166 0.22 -8.13 0.63
N THR A 167 -1.03 -7.71 0.48
CA THR A 167 -2.23 -8.57 0.55
C THR A 167 -2.27 -9.57 -0.61
N SER A 168 -1.74 -9.20 -1.78
CA SER A 168 -1.54 -10.10 -2.92
C SER A 168 -0.68 -11.32 -2.56
N THR A 169 0.27 -11.20 -1.63
CA THR A 169 1.03 -12.34 -1.11
C THR A 169 0.13 -13.31 -0.35
N VAL A 170 -0.74 -12.79 0.53
CA VAL A 170 -1.69 -13.60 1.30
C VAL A 170 -2.62 -14.39 0.38
N VAL A 171 -3.20 -13.73 -0.63
CA VAL A 171 -4.10 -14.38 -1.60
C VAL A 171 -3.35 -15.37 -2.50
N THR A 172 -2.09 -15.06 -2.88
CA THR A 172 -1.23 -16.00 -3.63
C THR A 172 -0.98 -17.29 -2.83
N ASP A 173 -0.76 -17.18 -1.53
CA ASP A 173 -0.61 -18.37 -0.67
C ASP A 173 -1.86 -19.25 -0.67
N TYR A 174 -3.06 -18.64 -0.65
CA TYR A 174 -4.32 -19.39 -0.78
C TYR A 174 -4.43 -20.10 -2.12
N ILE A 175 -4.09 -19.44 -3.22
CA ILE A 175 -4.11 -20.06 -4.55
C ILE A 175 -3.11 -21.22 -4.61
N ARG A 176 -1.92 -21.08 -4.09
CA ARG A 176 -0.93 -22.17 -4.00
C ARG A 176 -1.44 -23.34 -3.17
N ALA A 177 -2.06 -23.06 -2.03
CA ALA A 177 -2.64 -24.09 -1.17
C ALA A 177 -3.84 -24.78 -1.83
N SER A 178 -4.61 -24.09 -2.69
CA SER A 178 -5.74 -24.68 -3.41
C SER A 178 -5.31 -25.72 -4.44
N GLY A 179 -4.09 -25.62 -4.98
CA GLY A 179 -3.60 -26.43 -6.10
C GLY A 179 -4.18 -26.03 -7.46
N LEU A 180 -4.95 -24.97 -7.54
CA LEU A 180 -5.51 -24.47 -8.79
C LEU A 180 -4.43 -23.85 -9.67
N ARG A 181 -4.60 -23.98 -10.99
CA ARG A 181 -3.76 -23.28 -11.96
C ARG A 181 -4.28 -21.85 -12.12
N VAL A 182 -3.47 -20.88 -11.72
CA VAL A 182 -3.84 -19.46 -11.83
C VAL A 182 -3.82 -18.98 -13.29
N PRO A 183 -4.87 -18.25 -13.74
CA PRO A 183 -4.87 -17.64 -15.06
C PRO A 183 -3.78 -16.56 -15.20
N PRO A 184 -3.15 -16.38 -16.39
CA PRO A 184 -2.09 -15.37 -16.58
C PRO A 184 -2.49 -13.96 -16.17
N GLN A 185 -3.75 -13.55 -16.39
CA GLN A 185 -4.25 -12.23 -15.99
C GLN A 185 -4.22 -12.04 -14.47
N ILE A 186 -4.66 -13.06 -13.72
CA ILE A 186 -4.66 -13.05 -12.25
C ILE A 186 -3.22 -13.12 -11.73
N ALA A 187 -2.39 -13.99 -12.32
CA ALA A 187 -0.98 -14.08 -11.96
C ALA A 187 -0.24 -12.76 -12.18
N THR A 188 -0.48 -12.09 -13.32
CA THR A 188 0.14 -10.80 -13.63
C THR A 188 -0.34 -9.70 -12.67
N ALA A 189 -1.64 -9.69 -12.32
CA ALA A 189 -2.18 -8.74 -11.37
C ALA A 189 -1.55 -8.91 -9.98
N LEU A 190 -1.55 -10.12 -9.43
CA LEU A 190 -0.96 -10.45 -8.12
C LEU A 190 0.55 -10.13 -8.09
N PHE A 191 1.26 -10.52 -9.15
CA PHE A 191 2.68 -10.20 -9.28
C PHE A 191 2.94 -8.71 -9.23
N TYR A 192 2.14 -7.92 -9.96
CA TYR A 192 2.27 -6.47 -9.95
C TYR A 192 1.83 -5.85 -8.62
N GLY A 193 0.84 -6.40 -7.95
CA GLY A 193 0.44 -6.02 -6.58
C GLY A 193 1.61 -6.15 -5.61
N ILE A 194 2.24 -7.34 -5.53
CA ILE A 194 3.43 -7.57 -4.70
C ILE A 194 4.56 -6.62 -5.08
N LYS A 195 4.85 -6.50 -6.39
CA LYS A 195 5.93 -5.63 -6.88
C LYS A 195 5.72 -4.17 -6.51
N SER A 196 4.49 -3.67 -6.64
CA SER A 196 4.12 -2.29 -6.35
C SER A 196 4.30 -1.96 -4.87
N ASP A 197 3.75 -2.79 -4.00
CA ASP A 197 3.70 -2.52 -2.56
C ASP A 197 5.05 -2.71 -1.88
N THR A 198 5.82 -3.70 -2.31
CA THR A 198 7.17 -3.96 -1.83
C THR A 198 8.25 -3.13 -2.54
N ARG A 199 7.88 -2.28 -3.52
CA ARG A 199 8.84 -1.60 -4.41
C ARG A 199 9.85 -2.57 -5.01
N ASP A 200 9.35 -3.57 -5.71
CA ASP A 200 10.17 -4.61 -6.33
C ASP A 200 11.05 -5.37 -5.31
N LEU A 201 10.47 -5.71 -4.17
CA LEU A 201 11.12 -6.37 -3.03
C LEU A 201 12.23 -5.54 -2.37
N GLU A 202 12.25 -4.21 -2.59
CA GLU A 202 13.24 -3.33 -1.93
C GLU A 202 12.90 -3.11 -0.46
N ARG A 203 11.60 -2.99 -0.11
CA ARG A 203 11.16 -2.66 1.25
C ARG A 203 10.05 -3.59 1.75
N GLU A 204 9.93 -3.65 3.08
CA GLU A 204 8.82 -4.31 3.79
C GLU A 204 8.51 -5.72 3.26
N ARG A 205 9.53 -6.40 2.70
CA ARG A 205 9.39 -7.74 2.15
C ARG A 205 9.61 -8.81 3.20
N SER A 206 8.84 -9.85 3.11
CA SER A 206 9.02 -11.10 3.84
C SER A 206 9.59 -12.21 2.94
N PRO A 207 10.01 -13.34 3.50
CA PRO A 207 10.31 -14.54 2.72
C PRO A 207 9.11 -15.04 1.91
N GLU A 208 7.89 -14.82 2.41
CA GLU A 208 6.63 -15.16 1.76
C GLU A 208 6.41 -14.33 0.50
N ASP A 209 6.69 -13.03 0.54
CA ASP A 209 6.61 -12.15 -0.64
C ASP A 209 7.56 -12.63 -1.73
N ILE A 210 8.80 -12.96 -1.37
CA ILE A 210 9.78 -13.50 -2.31
C ILE A 210 9.28 -14.83 -2.90
N ALA A 211 8.75 -15.72 -2.07
CA ALA A 211 8.24 -17.01 -2.51
C ALA A 211 7.02 -16.88 -3.44
N ALA A 212 6.09 -15.97 -3.13
CA ALA A 212 4.93 -15.67 -3.97
C ALA A 212 5.36 -15.04 -5.30
N TYR A 213 6.25 -14.06 -5.25
CA TYR A 213 6.81 -13.38 -6.43
C TYR A 213 7.46 -14.37 -7.40
N LEU A 214 8.35 -15.25 -6.91
CA LEU A 214 9.01 -16.26 -7.71
C LEU A 214 8.05 -17.33 -8.25
N TRP A 215 7.02 -17.69 -7.49
CA TRP A 215 6.02 -18.67 -7.93
C TRP A 215 5.11 -18.09 -9.02
N LEU A 216 4.74 -16.81 -8.94
CA LEU A 216 3.91 -16.15 -9.93
C LEU A 216 4.67 -15.86 -11.23
N PHE A 217 5.95 -15.49 -11.15
CA PHE A 217 6.74 -14.98 -12.29
C PHE A 217 6.66 -15.83 -13.57
N PRO A 218 6.78 -17.17 -13.55
CA PRO A 218 6.67 -17.99 -14.75
C PRO A 218 5.28 -17.97 -15.43
N GLN A 219 4.27 -17.43 -14.75
CA GLN A 219 2.87 -17.39 -15.19
C GLN A 219 2.45 -15.98 -15.63
N VAL A 220 3.36 -15.00 -15.48
CA VAL A 220 3.10 -13.59 -15.80
C VAL A 220 3.10 -13.36 -17.30
N ASP A 221 2.13 -12.59 -17.79
CA ASP A 221 2.20 -11.95 -19.09
C ASP A 221 3.16 -10.76 -19.02
N THR A 222 4.41 -10.99 -19.42
CA THR A 222 5.47 -9.97 -19.33
C THR A 222 5.26 -8.79 -20.28
N GLN A 223 4.53 -8.96 -21.39
CA GLN A 223 4.19 -7.85 -22.29
C GLN A 223 3.13 -6.95 -21.65
N ALA A 224 2.09 -7.55 -21.07
CA ALA A 224 1.08 -6.80 -20.33
C ALA A 224 1.70 -6.10 -19.12
N LEU A 225 2.58 -6.78 -18.36
CA LEU A 225 3.28 -6.20 -17.20
C LEU A 225 4.08 -4.97 -17.62
N SER A 226 4.89 -5.06 -18.66
CA SER A 226 5.68 -3.93 -19.17
C SER A 226 4.79 -2.75 -19.59
N ALA A 227 3.66 -3.02 -20.23
CA ALA A 227 2.71 -1.98 -20.64
C ALA A 227 1.93 -1.36 -19.46
N ILE A 228 1.79 -2.10 -18.35
CA ILE A 228 1.25 -1.59 -17.08
C ILE A 228 2.26 -0.67 -16.41
N GLU A 229 3.51 -1.08 -16.32
CA GLU A 229 4.58 -0.31 -15.66
C GLU A 229 4.98 0.96 -16.43
N HIS A 230 4.81 0.95 -17.74
CA HIS A 230 5.14 2.06 -18.62
C HIS A 230 3.93 2.54 -19.44
N PRO A 231 2.86 3.01 -18.76
CA PRO A 231 1.63 3.42 -19.45
C PRO A 231 1.88 4.69 -20.25
N ARG A 232 1.09 4.85 -21.32
CA ARG A 232 1.07 6.13 -22.04
C ARG A 232 0.39 7.19 -21.20
N LEU A 233 1.09 8.29 -20.96
CA LEU A 233 0.61 9.43 -20.18
C LEU A 233 0.00 10.49 -21.12
N PRO A 234 -1.12 11.14 -20.74
CA PRO A 234 -1.72 12.22 -21.52
C PRO A 234 -0.84 13.48 -21.49
N GLU A 235 -0.97 14.34 -22.48
CA GLU A 235 -0.22 15.61 -22.56
C GLU A 235 -0.45 16.49 -21.31
N ASP A 236 -1.65 16.51 -20.76
CA ASP A 236 -1.97 17.26 -19.55
C ASP A 236 -1.16 16.84 -18.33
N TYR A 237 -0.74 15.57 -18.25
CA TYR A 237 0.18 15.12 -17.21
C TYR A 237 1.51 15.87 -17.29
N PHE A 238 2.07 15.99 -18.50
CA PHE A 238 3.35 16.67 -18.71
C PHE A 238 3.24 18.18 -18.45
N ARG A 239 2.12 18.81 -18.82
CA ARG A 239 1.86 20.22 -18.50
C ARG A 239 1.80 20.46 -17.00
N LEU A 240 1.11 19.59 -16.25
CA LEU A 240 1.02 19.72 -14.80
C LEU A 240 2.36 19.45 -14.14
N PHE A 241 3.08 18.42 -14.60
CA PHE A 241 4.40 18.11 -14.07
C PHE A 241 5.40 19.27 -14.30
N HIS A 242 5.38 19.89 -15.49
CA HIS A 242 6.16 21.07 -15.77
C HIS A 242 5.81 22.21 -14.77
N ALA A 243 4.53 22.53 -14.60
CA ALA A 243 4.10 23.56 -13.65
C ALA A 243 4.51 23.23 -12.20
N ALA A 244 4.47 21.95 -11.81
CA ALA A 244 4.92 21.49 -10.50
C ALA A 244 6.42 21.75 -10.28
N VAL A 245 7.25 21.43 -11.27
CA VAL A 245 8.71 21.63 -11.23
C VAL A 245 9.05 23.13 -11.18
N GLU A 246 8.38 23.94 -12.01
CA GLU A 246 8.58 25.40 -12.05
C GLU A 246 8.24 26.08 -10.72
N LYS A 247 7.18 25.62 -10.04
CA LYS A 247 6.73 26.16 -8.76
C LYS A 247 7.42 25.54 -7.56
N ALA A 248 8.13 24.43 -7.73
CA ALA A 248 8.79 23.74 -6.64
C ALA A 248 9.75 24.65 -5.86
N ARG A 249 9.76 24.47 -4.54
CA ARG A 249 10.64 25.18 -3.62
C ARG A 249 11.50 24.16 -2.89
N VAL A 250 12.80 24.40 -2.90
CA VAL A 250 13.81 23.56 -2.25
C VAL A 250 14.30 24.28 -1.00
N TYR A 251 14.18 23.62 0.15
CA TYR A 251 14.63 24.06 1.47
C TYR A 251 15.66 23.04 1.97
N GLY A 252 16.95 23.30 1.77
CA GLY A 252 17.99 22.33 2.12
C GLY A 252 17.76 21.01 1.38
N ASP A 253 17.44 19.95 2.10
CA ASP A 253 17.14 18.61 1.56
C ASP A 253 15.64 18.30 1.45
N ALA A 254 14.77 19.29 1.63
CA ALA A 254 13.34 19.17 1.46
C ALA A 254 12.82 19.86 0.19
N VAL A 255 11.95 19.21 -0.55
CA VAL A 255 11.27 19.74 -1.74
C VAL A 255 9.78 19.87 -1.46
N ILE A 256 9.23 21.06 -1.71
CA ILE A 256 7.80 21.37 -1.55
C ILE A 256 7.23 21.72 -2.91
N CYS A 257 6.16 20.99 -3.32
CA CYS A 257 5.46 21.18 -4.59
C CYS A 257 3.98 21.56 -4.35
N ASP A 258 3.60 22.80 -4.71
CA ASP A 258 2.18 23.21 -4.80
C ASP A 258 1.70 23.02 -6.23
N LEU A 259 0.80 22.05 -6.42
CA LEU A 259 0.21 21.70 -7.70
C LEU A 259 -1.05 22.53 -8.04
N GLU A 260 -1.46 23.40 -7.12
CA GLU A 260 -2.71 24.19 -7.20
C GLU A 260 -3.92 23.28 -7.39
N ARG A 261 -4.28 22.94 -8.64
CA ARG A 261 -5.38 22.02 -8.99
C ARG A 261 -4.84 20.81 -9.71
N VAL A 262 -5.37 19.65 -9.35
CA VAL A 262 -5.02 18.37 -9.97
C VAL A 262 -6.25 17.71 -10.59
N TYR A 263 -6.03 16.84 -11.57
CA TYR A 263 -7.10 16.12 -12.26
C TYR A 263 -7.57 14.89 -11.50
N TYR A 264 -6.73 14.35 -10.64
CA TYR A 264 -6.99 13.23 -9.72
C TYR A 264 -6.02 13.28 -8.54
N PRO A 265 -6.41 12.76 -7.35
CA PRO A 265 -5.61 12.90 -6.13
C PRO A 265 -4.23 12.28 -6.20
N ASP A 266 -4.10 11.10 -6.85
CA ASP A 266 -2.84 10.36 -6.90
C ASP A 266 -1.70 11.10 -7.61
N LEU A 267 -2.05 12.10 -8.44
CA LEU A 267 -1.05 12.95 -9.09
C LEU A 267 -0.17 13.69 -8.08
N VAL A 268 -0.73 14.01 -6.91
CA VAL A 268 0.01 14.59 -5.78
C VAL A 268 1.06 13.61 -5.28
N ALA A 269 0.69 12.33 -5.17
CA ALA A 269 1.61 11.27 -4.76
C ALA A 269 2.70 11.02 -5.81
N GLU A 270 2.33 10.99 -7.10
CA GLU A 270 3.29 10.82 -8.20
C GLU A 270 4.35 11.93 -8.22
N VAL A 271 3.93 13.20 -8.05
CA VAL A 271 4.87 14.33 -7.97
C VAL A 271 5.76 14.23 -6.73
N ALA A 272 5.22 13.83 -5.58
CA ALA A 272 6.02 13.63 -4.38
C ALA A 272 7.07 12.53 -4.57
N ASP A 273 6.71 11.40 -5.18
CA ASP A 273 7.62 10.29 -5.48
C ASP A 273 8.74 10.73 -6.44
N ARG A 274 8.40 11.47 -7.52
CA ARG A 274 9.37 11.99 -8.49
C ARG A 274 10.30 13.04 -7.85
N SER A 275 9.76 13.93 -7.02
CA SER A 275 10.56 14.95 -6.34
C SER A 275 11.53 14.33 -5.32
N LEU A 276 11.13 13.25 -4.64
CA LEU A 276 12.03 12.50 -3.76
C LEU A 276 13.19 11.84 -4.52
N SER A 277 13.03 11.57 -5.82
CA SER A 277 14.09 10.97 -6.66
C SER A 277 15.22 11.94 -6.98
N MET A 278 15.04 13.24 -6.73
CA MET A 278 16.11 14.23 -6.93
C MET A 278 17.29 13.96 -6.00
N ALA A 279 18.51 14.12 -6.49
CA ALA A 279 19.71 13.99 -5.68
C ALA A 279 19.66 14.92 -4.46
N ASP A 280 20.24 14.47 -3.35
CA ASP A 280 20.31 15.20 -2.07
C ASP A 280 18.95 15.54 -1.44
N THR A 281 17.85 14.97 -1.94
CA THR A 281 16.51 15.14 -1.37
C THR A 281 16.23 14.05 -0.34
N ARG A 282 15.90 14.47 0.88
CA ARG A 282 15.48 13.59 1.97
C ARG A 282 13.98 13.63 2.21
N TRP A 283 13.34 14.76 1.92
CA TRP A 283 11.93 15.01 2.11
C TRP A 283 11.26 15.53 0.86
N SER A 284 10.11 15.03 0.54
CA SER A 284 9.24 15.57 -0.50
C SER A 284 7.81 15.70 0.04
N LEU A 285 7.27 16.91 -0.03
CA LEU A 285 5.88 17.21 0.25
C LEU A 285 5.25 17.80 -0.99
N ALA A 286 4.27 17.13 -1.56
CA ALA A 286 3.42 17.68 -2.61
C ALA A 286 1.99 17.85 -2.09
N PHE A 287 1.28 18.85 -2.61
CA PHE A 287 -0.13 19.05 -2.33
C PHE A 287 -0.85 19.70 -3.51
N GLY A 288 -2.15 19.40 -3.64
CA GLY A 288 -2.99 19.94 -4.71
C GLY A 288 -4.47 19.76 -4.43
N GLU A 289 -5.30 20.63 -5.03
CA GLU A 289 -6.74 20.62 -4.84
C GLU A 289 -7.44 19.75 -5.89
N TYR A 290 -8.32 18.86 -5.43
CA TYR A 290 -9.23 18.10 -6.24
C TYR A 290 -10.65 18.15 -5.64
N ARG A 291 -11.63 18.63 -6.39
CA ARG A 291 -13.06 18.70 -6.00
C ARG A 291 -13.30 19.27 -4.61
N GLY A 292 -12.64 20.39 -4.27
CA GLY A 292 -12.81 21.10 -3.00
C GLY A 292 -12.12 20.45 -1.81
N ASN A 293 -11.24 19.49 -2.03
CA ASN A 293 -10.36 18.93 -1.04
C ASN A 293 -8.91 19.15 -1.45
N LEU A 294 -8.07 19.52 -0.50
CA LEU A 294 -6.63 19.58 -0.66
C LEU A 294 -6.04 18.22 -0.24
N TYR A 295 -5.33 17.60 -1.14
CA TYR A 295 -4.63 16.36 -0.92
C TYR A 295 -3.15 16.65 -0.68
N PHE A 296 -2.57 15.96 0.29
CA PHE A 296 -1.16 16.05 0.61
C PHE A 296 -0.51 14.68 0.43
N SER A 297 0.72 14.67 -0.03
CA SER A 297 1.55 13.48 -0.07
C SER A 297 2.93 13.79 0.47
N LEU A 298 3.30 13.08 1.53
CA LEU A 298 4.60 13.17 2.18
C LEU A 298 5.41 11.92 1.87
N ARG A 299 6.68 12.12 1.50
CA ARG A 299 7.66 11.06 1.25
C ARG A 299 8.95 11.36 1.96
N THR A 300 9.63 10.33 2.46
CA THR A 300 10.95 10.49 3.07
C THR A 300 11.87 9.32 2.77
N ARG A 301 13.17 9.60 2.70
CA ARG A 301 14.25 8.61 2.70
C ARG A 301 14.84 8.36 4.09
N ASP A 302 14.44 9.14 5.09
CA ASP A 302 14.92 8.97 6.47
C ASP A 302 14.15 7.83 7.17
N ARG A 303 14.81 6.67 7.27
CA ARG A 303 14.22 5.47 7.91
C ARG A 303 13.94 5.62 9.41
N ARG A 304 14.46 6.65 10.06
CA ARG A 304 14.22 6.94 11.49
C ARG A 304 12.91 7.69 11.71
N MET A 305 12.34 8.24 10.64
CA MET A 305 11.13 9.04 10.68
C MET A 305 9.91 8.21 10.26
N ASN A 306 8.76 8.54 10.83
CA ASN A 306 7.49 7.97 10.44
C ASN A 306 6.63 9.06 9.78
N ALA A 307 6.56 9.03 8.45
CA ALA A 307 5.79 9.99 7.66
C ALA A 307 4.30 9.99 8.04
N GLY A 308 3.74 8.81 8.36
CA GLY A 308 2.34 8.68 8.78
C GLY A 308 2.04 9.39 10.10
N LYS A 309 2.93 9.27 11.07
CA LYS A 309 2.80 10.01 12.35
C LYS A 309 2.88 11.51 12.10
N LEU A 310 3.89 11.95 11.36
CA LEU A 310 4.13 13.36 11.08
C LEU A 310 2.96 14.03 10.36
N ILE A 311 2.44 13.42 9.31
CA ILE A 311 1.34 14.03 8.54
C ILE A 311 0.04 14.08 9.35
N ARG A 312 -0.21 13.08 10.22
CA ARG A 312 -1.36 13.11 11.15
C ARG A 312 -1.27 14.30 12.09
N GLU A 313 -0.13 14.46 12.78
CA GLU A 313 0.08 15.56 13.73
C GLU A 313 -0.14 16.94 13.12
N VAL A 314 0.23 17.11 11.84
CA VAL A 314 0.07 18.41 11.16
C VAL A 314 -1.34 18.61 10.60
N ILE A 315 -1.91 17.59 9.95
CA ILE A 315 -3.15 17.77 9.17
C ILE A 315 -4.41 17.53 10.02
N GLU A 316 -4.39 16.59 10.97
CA GLU A 316 -5.54 16.38 11.86
C GLU A 316 -5.77 17.57 12.80
N ALA A 317 -4.70 18.24 13.23
CA ALA A 317 -4.79 19.49 13.98
C ALA A 317 -5.49 20.62 13.18
N ALA A 318 -5.49 20.53 11.86
CA ALA A 318 -6.20 21.45 10.96
C ALA A 318 -7.62 20.97 10.58
N GLY A 319 -8.11 19.86 11.17
CA GLY A 319 -9.43 19.29 10.87
C GLY A 319 -9.47 18.42 9.62
N GLY A 320 -8.33 17.95 9.13
CA GLY A 320 -8.22 17.00 8.04
C GLY A 320 -8.16 15.55 8.50
N SER A 321 -8.02 14.63 7.55
CA SER A 321 -7.75 13.22 7.79
C SER A 321 -6.41 12.83 7.17
N ALA A 322 -5.66 11.95 7.84
CA ALA A 322 -4.34 11.55 7.38
C ALA A 322 -4.07 10.07 7.68
N GLY A 323 -3.27 9.43 6.81
CA GLY A 323 -2.87 8.03 6.95
C GLY A 323 -1.50 7.78 6.34
N GLY A 324 -0.95 6.62 6.65
CA GLY A 324 0.36 6.19 6.17
C GLY A 324 1.25 5.69 7.28
N HIS A 325 2.37 5.13 6.89
CA HIS A 325 3.38 4.55 7.78
C HIS A 325 4.78 4.71 7.18
N GLY A 326 5.80 4.41 7.96
CA GLY A 326 7.19 4.38 7.48
C GLY A 326 7.56 5.63 6.68
N SER A 327 7.91 5.45 5.41
CA SER A 327 8.44 6.49 4.52
C SER A 327 7.38 7.21 3.68
N MET A 328 6.11 6.83 3.77
CA MET A 328 5.03 7.37 2.94
C MET A 328 3.79 7.72 3.76
N ALA A 329 3.17 8.83 3.41
CA ALA A 329 1.90 9.21 3.98
C ALA A 329 1.08 10.10 3.05
N GLY A 330 -0.24 10.05 3.20
CA GLY A 330 -1.19 10.90 2.51
C GLY A 330 -2.15 11.56 3.48
N ALA A 331 -2.71 12.70 3.08
CA ALA A 331 -3.74 13.37 3.87
C ALA A 331 -4.72 14.12 2.98
N ARG A 332 -5.87 14.43 3.56
CA ARG A 332 -6.93 15.20 2.93
C ARG A 332 -7.46 16.26 3.90
N LEU A 333 -7.62 17.47 3.39
CA LEU A 333 -8.19 18.60 4.13
C LEU A 333 -9.26 19.29 3.27
N SER A 334 -10.46 19.47 3.79
CA SER A 334 -11.53 20.17 3.05
C SER A 334 -11.20 21.66 2.91
N VAL A 335 -11.27 22.14 1.66
CA VAL A 335 -11.11 23.57 1.31
C VAL A 335 -12.33 24.08 0.52
N LYS A 336 -13.44 23.33 0.59
CA LYS A 336 -14.68 23.66 -0.12
C LYS A 336 -15.17 25.05 0.27
N GLY A 337 -15.40 25.89 -0.72
CA GLY A 337 -15.87 27.27 -0.52
C GLY A 337 -14.78 28.29 -0.15
N LEU A 338 -13.53 27.89 -0.03
CA LEU A 338 -12.43 28.82 0.23
C LEU A 338 -11.98 29.51 -1.07
N SER A 339 -11.73 30.82 -0.97
CA SER A 339 -11.04 31.57 -2.05
C SER A 339 -9.57 31.13 -2.13
N ALA A 340 -8.91 31.39 -3.26
CA ALA A 340 -7.49 31.10 -3.43
C ALA A 340 -6.61 31.77 -2.35
N ALA A 341 -6.96 33.00 -1.92
CA ALA A 341 -6.25 33.68 -0.86
C ALA A 341 -6.47 33.04 0.52
N ALA A 342 -7.69 32.57 0.80
CA ALA A 342 -7.99 31.84 2.04
C ALA A 342 -7.31 30.47 2.07
N ARG A 343 -7.30 29.76 0.94
CA ARG A 343 -6.54 28.51 0.78
C ARG A 343 -5.05 28.73 1.06
N ARG A 344 -4.44 29.74 0.48
CA ARG A 344 -3.02 30.05 0.73
C ARG A 344 -2.72 30.30 2.20
N ARG A 345 -3.56 31.14 2.87
CA ARG A 345 -3.44 31.41 4.31
C ARG A 345 -3.57 30.15 5.18
N LEU A 346 -4.36 29.17 4.75
CA LEU A 346 -4.48 27.89 5.41
C LEU A 346 -3.24 27.00 5.22
N VAL A 347 -2.69 26.96 4.00
CA VAL A 347 -1.60 26.06 3.62
C VAL A 347 -0.24 26.54 4.13
N GLU A 348 0.04 27.87 4.12
CA GLU A 348 1.34 28.41 4.54
C GLU A 348 1.77 27.97 5.96
N PRO A 349 0.92 28.02 7.00
CA PRO A 349 1.28 27.52 8.33
C PRO A 349 1.54 26.00 8.35
N LEU A 350 0.80 25.21 7.57
CA LEU A 350 0.98 23.77 7.49
C LEU A 350 2.35 23.43 6.87
N VAL A 351 2.69 24.07 5.74
CA VAL A 351 4.00 23.89 5.10
C VAL A 351 5.14 24.31 6.06
N ARG A 352 4.97 25.41 6.79
CA ARG A 352 5.95 25.84 7.79
C ARG A 352 6.13 24.78 8.88
N ARG A 353 5.04 24.20 9.39
CA ARG A 353 5.09 23.13 10.39
C ARG A 353 5.84 21.91 9.87
N PHE A 354 5.56 21.48 8.62
CA PHE A 354 6.33 20.41 7.99
C PHE A 354 7.82 20.73 7.92
N LEU A 355 8.18 21.95 7.51
CA LEU A 355 9.58 22.36 7.44
C LEU A 355 10.27 22.42 8.82
N GLU A 356 9.55 22.76 9.89
CA GLU A 356 10.05 22.69 11.27
C GLU A 356 10.40 21.24 11.63
N GLU A 357 9.51 20.29 11.34
CA GLU A 357 9.74 18.87 11.60
C GLU A 357 10.86 18.27 10.72
N PHE A 358 11.05 18.79 9.51
CA PHE A 358 12.18 18.41 8.64
C PHE A 358 13.52 19.00 9.11
N GLY A 359 13.50 20.00 10.03
CA GLY A 359 14.68 20.74 10.44
C GLY A 359 15.12 21.83 9.46
N GLU A 360 14.26 22.15 8.47
CA GLU A 360 14.57 23.04 7.35
C GLU A 360 13.88 24.42 7.42
N SER A 361 13.16 24.72 8.50
CA SER A 361 12.36 25.96 8.66
C SER A 361 13.17 27.26 8.59
N ARG A 362 14.47 27.21 8.90
CA ARG A 362 15.39 28.37 8.84
C ARG A 362 16.04 28.58 7.47
N ARG A 363 15.88 27.62 6.53
CA ARG A 363 16.44 27.71 5.19
C ARG A 363 15.64 28.66 4.32
N ARG A 364 16.31 29.49 3.55
CA ARG A 364 15.67 30.28 2.49
C ARG A 364 15.33 29.35 1.32
N PRO A 365 14.09 29.43 0.79
CA PRO A 365 13.73 28.64 -0.37
C PRO A 365 14.51 29.09 -1.61
N ARG A 366 14.96 28.13 -2.39
CA ARG A 366 15.35 28.37 -3.78
C ARG A 366 14.32 27.76 -4.72
N ARG A 367 14.17 28.31 -5.91
CA ARG A 367 13.41 27.67 -6.97
C ARG A 367 14.17 26.43 -7.44
N LEU A 368 13.44 25.42 -7.93
CA LEU A 368 14.07 24.25 -8.51
C LEU A 368 14.60 24.59 -9.91
N VAL A 369 13.81 25.33 -10.67
CA VAL A 369 14.14 25.89 -11.99
C VAL A 369 13.82 27.37 -12.03
#